data_6bbdbf0223d20a13aabda8b5e007dca2
#
_entry.id   6bbdbf0223d20a13aabda8b5e007dca2
#
_cell.length_a   1.000
_cell.length_b   1.000
_cell.length_c   1.000
_cell.angle_alpha   90.00
_cell.angle_beta   90.00
_cell.angle_gamma   90.00
#
_symmetry.space_group_name_H-M   'P 1'
#
loop_
_entity.id
_entity.type
_entity.pdbx_description
1 polymer ?
#
loop_
_entity_poly.entity_id
_entity_poly.type
_entity_poly.pdbx_seq_one_letter_code
_entity_poly.pdbx_strand_id
1 'polypeptide(L)'
;MSKELSYDLVVVGGGPAGSSAAFAAAKKGIKVALIEKENCIAETVRTSGVTWIQNIKEFGIPDDCYNPIKNFSFCSPNNEVTISDSEARAAVLDVRKTYRWLATQAENEGVDIFVKTNINNVIKNNNGDIIGVKGT
;
A
#
# COMPACT_ATOMS: atom_id res chain seq x y z
N MET A 1 -31.32 -0.62 -0.39
CA MET A 1 -30.96 -1.19 -1.70
C MET A 1 -29.46 -1.37 -1.75
N SER A 2 -28.97 -2.59 -2.05
CA SER A 2 -27.54 -2.82 -2.32
C SER A 2 -27.18 -2.19 -3.65
N LYS A 3 -26.12 -1.38 -3.69
CA LYS A 3 -25.60 -0.78 -4.92
C LYS A 3 -24.66 -1.81 -5.57
N GLU A 4 -24.97 -2.20 -6.79
CA GLU A 4 -24.09 -3.03 -7.60
C GLU A 4 -23.20 -2.15 -8.48
N LEU A 5 -21.89 -2.46 -8.49
CA LEU A 5 -20.88 -1.75 -9.29
C LEU A 5 -20.12 -2.78 -10.12
N SER A 6 -19.69 -2.39 -11.31
CA SER A 6 -18.95 -3.27 -12.22
C SER A 6 -17.56 -2.73 -12.50
N TYR A 7 -16.56 -3.60 -12.32
CA TYR A 7 -15.13 -3.37 -12.53
C TYR A 7 -14.51 -4.59 -13.21
N ASP A 8 -13.41 -4.36 -13.91
CA ASP A 8 -12.63 -5.46 -14.49
C ASP A 8 -11.76 -6.14 -13.43
N LEU A 9 -11.32 -5.36 -12.42
CA LEU A 9 -10.53 -5.83 -11.29
C LEU A 9 -11.01 -5.19 -9.99
N VAL A 10 -11.15 -6.01 -8.95
CA VAL A 10 -11.40 -5.55 -7.59
C VAL A 10 -10.21 -5.96 -6.71
N VAL A 11 -9.56 -4.97 -6.10
CA VAL A 11 -8.46 -5.16 -5.15
C VAL A 11 -8.99 -4.94 -3.75
N VAL A 12 -8.81 -5.91 -2.85
CA VAL A 12 -9.27 -5.84 -1.46
C VAL A 12 -8.07 -5.62 -0.54
N GLY A 13 -8.07 -4.48 0.15
CA GLY A 13 -7.02 -4.01 1.04
C GLY A 13 -6.21 -2.85 0.44
N GLY A 14 -6.32 -1.66 1.05
CA GLY A 14 -5.67 -0.41 0.63
C GLY A 14 -4.25 -0.24 1.18
N GLY A 15 -3.58 -1.33 1.57
CA GLY A 15 -2.17 -1.30 1.96
C GLY A 15 -1.22 -1.12 0.76
N PRO A 16 0.11 -1.13 0.98
CA PRO A 16 1.08 -0.86 -0.08
C PRO A 16 0.97 -1.85 -1.24
N ALA A 17 0.73 -3.14 -0.96
CA ALA A 17 0.57 -4.15 -1.99
C ALA A 17 -0.68 -3.91 -2.85
N GLY A 18 -1.83 -3.67 -2.20
CA GLY A 18 -3.09 -3.41 -2.91
C GLY A 18 -3.06 -2.12 -3.71
N SER A 19 -2.56 -1.03 -3.14
CA SER A 19 -2.42 0.25 -3.84
C SER A 19 -1.49 0.15 -5.05
N SER A 20 -0.36 -0.56 -4.91
CA SER A 20 0.57 -0.78 -6.02
C SER A 20 -0.01 -1.68 -7.11
N ALA A 21 -0.75 -2.75 -6.74
CA ALA A 21 -1.42 -3.62 -7.70
C ALA A 21 -2.51 -2.88 -8.47
N ALA A 22 -3.33 -2.08 -7.77
CA ALA A 22 -4.37 -1.27 -8.37
C ALA A 22 -3.78 -0.23 -9.35
N PHE A 23 -2.72 0.48 -8.94
CA PHE A 23 -1.99 1.41 -9.79
C PHE A 23 -1.46 0.75 -11.06
N ALA A 24 -0.77 -0.39 -10.92
CA ALA A 24 -0.18 -1.10 -12.05
C ALA A 24 -1.24 -1.59 -13.05
N ALA A 25 -2.41 -2.05 -12.56
CA ALA A 25 -3.52 -2.47 -13.39
C ALA A 25 -4.17 -1.28 -14.12
N ALA A 26 -4.44 -0.18 -13.41
CA ALA A 26 -5.02 1.03 -13.99
C ALA A 26 -4.15 1.62 -15.10
N LYS A 27 -2.82 1.63 -14.93
CA LYS A 27 -1.86 2.02 -16.00
C LYS A 27 -1.96 1.18 -17.27
N LYS A 28 -2.57 0.00 -17.21
CA LYS A 28 -2.85 -0.87 -18.37
C LYS A 28 -4.25 -0.65 -18.95
N GLY A 29 -4.99 0.35 -18.47
CA GLY A 29 -6.34 0.65 -18.92
C GLY A 29 -7.42 -0.24 -18.31
N ILE A 30 -7.10 -1.01 -17.28
CA ILE A 30 -8.06 -1.86 -16.55
C ILE A 30 -8.88 -0.97 -15.62
N LYS A 31 -10.20 -1.12 -15.60
CA LYS A 31 -11.10 -0.43 -14.67
C LYS A 31 -11.02 -1.10 -13.31
N VAL A 32 -10.44 -0.41 -12.33
CA VAL A 32 -10.09 -0.97 -11.00
C VAL A 32 -10.88 -0.32 -9.89
N ALA A 33 -11.38 -1.15 -8.96
CA ALA A 33 -11.81 -0.73 -7.62
C ALA A 33 -10.80 -1.19 -6.58
N LEU A 34 -10.38 -0.29 -5.68
CA LEU A 34 -9.60 -0.59 -4.49
C LEU A 34 -10.48 -0.42 -3.25
N ILE A 35 -10.62 -1.47 -2.46
CA ILE A 35 -11.54 -1.49 -1.30
C ILE A 35 -10.75 -1.61 -0.01
N GLU A 36 -10.98 -0.68 0.93
CA GLU A 36 -10.36 -0.66 2.25
C GLU A 36 -11.43 -0.64 3.35
N LYS A 37 -11.26 -1.49 4.35
CA LYS A 37 -12.18 -1.60 5.49
C LYS A 37 -12.06 -0.46 6.49
N GLU A 38 -10.87 0.13 6.63
CA GLU A 38 -10.62 1.23 7.55
C GLU A 38 -11.23 2.54 7.02
N ASN A 39 -11.30 3.57 7.87
CA ASN A 39 -11.92 4.86 7.51
C ASN A 39 -11.13 5.62 6.46
N CYS A 40 -9.83 5.35 6.36
CA CYS A 40 -8.95 5.91 5.34
C CYS A 40 -7.75 4.98 5.10
N ILE A 41 -7.07 5.20 3.98
CA ILE A 41 -5.81 4.50 3.70
C ILE A 41 -4.78 4.81 4.78
N ALA A 42 -4.11 3.76 5.26
CA ALA A 42 -3.10 3.83 6.31
C ALA A 42 -3.61 4.42 7.64
N GLU A 43 -4.85 4.16 8.02
CA GLU A 43 -5.34 4.49 9.36
C GLU A 43 -4.51 3.75 10.41
N THR A 44 -4.31 2.46 10.24
CA THR A 44 -3.45 1.63 11.09
C THR A 44 -2.11 1.35 10.40
N VAL A 45 -1.01 1.71 11.07
CA VAL A 45 0.36 1.42 10.64
C VAL A 45 0.95 0.35 11.54
N ARG A 46 1.48 -0.74 10.95
CA ARG A 46 2.01 -1.91 11.67
C ARG A 46 3.46 -2.26 11.30
N THR A 47 4.21 -1.28 10.85
CA THR A 47 5.63 -1.44 10.48
C THR A 47 6.45 -0.26 10.97
N SER A 48 7.76 -0.47 11.18
CA SER A 48 8.72 0.57 11.55
C SER A 48 9.05 1.52 10.41
N GLY A 49 8.81 1.11 9.17
CA GLY A 49 9.13 1.91 7.98
C GLY A 49 10.61 1.90 7.59
N VAL A 50 11.47 1.13 8.25
CA VAL A 50 12.89 1.05 7.87
C VAL A 50 13.03 0.37 6.51
N THR A 51 13.77 1.02 5.60
CA THR A 51 14.05 0.51 4.26
C THR A 51 15.41 1.02 3.76
N TRP A 52 15.86 0.47 2.62
CA TRP A 52 17.09 0.93 1.98
C TRP A 52 16.85 2.12 1.07
N ILE A 53 17.78 3.06 1.01
CA ILE A 53 17.73 4.23 0.09
C ILE A 53 17.59 3.78 -1.37
N GLN A 54 18.19 2.67 -1.75
CA GLN A 54 18.05 2.13 -3.10
C GLN A 54 16.58 1.83 -3.45
N ASN A 55 15.82 1.23 -2.54
CA ASN A 55 14.40 0.95 -2.77
C ASN A 55 13.58 2.23 -2.91
N ILE A 56 13.89 3.25 -2.10
CA ILE A 56 13.24 4.56 -2.18
C ILE A 56 13.40 5.17 -3.58
N LYS A 57 14.62 5.14 -4.09
CA LYS A 57 14.95 5.65 -5.43
C LYS A 57 14.28 4.83 -6.54
N GLU A 58 14.30 3.50 -6.41
CA GLU A 58 13.69 2.59 -7.38
C GLU A 58 12.18 2.78 -7.49
N PHE A 59 11.49 2.95 -6.36
CA PHE A 59 10.04 3.18 -6.34
C PHE A 59 9.64 4.64 -6.49
N GLY A 60 10.59 5.57 -6.58
CA GLY A 60 10.31 7.00 -6.74
C GLY A 60 9.56 7.61 -5.55
N ILE A 61 9.83 7.11 -4.33
CA ILE A 61 9.18 7.63 -3.12
C ILE A 61 9.65 9.08 -2.88
N PRO A 62 8.73 10.04 -2.69
CA PRO A 62 9.07 11.45 -2.51
C PRO A 62 9.96 11.71 -1.29
N ASP A 63 10.84 12.70 -1.39
CA ASP A 63 11.81 13.05 -0.33
C ASP A 63 11.15 13.45 0.98
N ASP A 64 9.94 13.96 0.94
CA ASP A 64 9.16 14.33 2.12
C ASP A 64 8.43 13.15 2.78
N CYS A 65 8.57 11.94 2.24
CA CYS A 65 8.01 10.70 2.78
C CYS A 65 9.00 9.88 3.60
N TYR A 66 10.25 10.33 3.79
CA TYR A 66 11.24 9.57 4.53
C TYR A 66 12.33 10.45 5.16
N ASN A 67 13.01 9.89 6.16
CA ASN A 67 14.21 10.46 6.76
C ASN A 67 15.40 9.55 6.49
N PRO A 68 16.45 10.04 5.81
CA PRO A 68 17.66 9.24 5.55
C PRO A 68 18.45 8.99 6.83
N ILE A 69 19.03 7.79 6.96
CA ILE A 69 19.81 7.36 8.09
C ILE A 69 21.22 7.01 7.64
N LYS A 70 22.22 7.65 8.28
CA LYS A 70 23.65 7.38 8.07
C LYS A 70 24.23 6.44 9.11
N ASN A 71 23.69 6.47 10.32
CA ASN A 71 24.18 5.69 11.45
C ASN A 71 23.05 4.81 11.99
N PHE A 72 23.33 3.54 12.22
CA PHE A 72 22.40 2.63 12.87
C PHE A 72 23.14 1.56 13.65
N SER A 73 22.57 1.16 14.79
CA SER A 73 23.15 0.16 15.68
C SER A 73 22.28 -1.10 15.71
N PHE A 74 22.95 -2.24 15.71
CA PHE A 74 22.35 -3.53 16.03
C PHE A 74 22.74 -3.90 17.44
N CYS A 75 21.77 -4.06 18.32
CA CYS A 75 21.98 -4.39 19.72
C CYS A 75 21.45 -5.78 20.04
N SER A 76 22.22 -6.54 20.80
CA SER A 76 21.80 -7.76 21.47
C SER A 76 22.02 -7.61 22.97
N PRO A 77 21.58 -8.54 23.83
CA PRO A 77 21.77 -8.39 25.27
C PRO A 77 23.24 -8.17 25.74
N ASN A 78 24.21 -8.66 24.96
CA ASN A 78 25.63 -8.62 25.35
C ASN A 78 26.53 -7.95 24.30
N ASN A 79 26.00 -7.52 23.14
CA ASN A 79 26.81 -6.94 22.07
C ASN A 79 26.07 -5.84 21.35
N GLU A 80 26.84 -4.85 20.89
CA GLU A 80 26.35 -3.77 20.03
C GLU A 80 27.32 -3.58 18.86
N VAL A 81 26.77 -3.38 17.67
CA VAL A 81 27.53 -3.02 16.46
C VAL A 81 26.88 -1.79 15.85
N THR A 82 27.65 -0.71 15.76
CA THR A 82 27.22 0.52 15.08
C THR A 82 27.84 0.58 13.69
N ILE A 83 27.00 0.79 12.68
CA ILE A 83 27.42 1.06 11.32
C ILE A 83 27.23 2.56 11.07
N SER A 84 28.30 3.22 10.67
CA SER A 84 28.33 4.65 10.34
C SER A 84 28.83 4.84 8.92
N ASP A 85 28.14 5.65 8.13
CA ASP A 85 28.53 5.94 6.77
C ASP A 85 28.48 7.44 6.48
N SER A 86 29.28 7.90 5.53
CA SER A 86 29.25 9.28 5.04
C SER A 86 27.95 9.59 4.28
N GLU A 87 27.36 8.59 3.65
CA GLU A 87 26.09 8.69 2.95
C GLU A 87 25.02 7.81 3.60
N ALA A 88 23.77 8.21 3.48
CA ALA A 88 22.66 7.41 3.96
C ALA A 88 22.46 6.17 3.08
N ARG A 89 22.47 4.99 3.70
CA ARG A 89 22.15 3.71 3.05
C ARG A 89 20.75 3.22 3.38
N ALA A 90 20.23 3.64 4.51
CA ALA A 90 18.88 3.32 4.97
C ALA A 90 18.07 4.61 5.18
N ALA A 91 16.78 4.44 5.34
CA ALA A 91 15.86 5.50 5.73
C ALA A 91 14.71 4.96 6.58
N VAL A 92 14.06 5.83 7.32
CA VAL A 92 12.78 5.56 7.96
C VAL A 92 11.70 6.30 7.19
N LEU A 93 10.74 5.55 6.65
CA LEU A 93 9.57 6.11 5.98
C LEU A 93 8.61 6.73 7.01
N ASP A 94 8.02 7.87 6.66
CA ASP A 94 6.68 8.18 7.15
C ASP A 94 5.72 7.23 6.45
N VAL A 95 5.46 6.09 7.09
CA VAL A 95 4.69 4.98 6.49
C VAL A 95 3.29 5.42 6.11
N ARG A 96 2.63 6.22 6.96
CA ARG A 96 1.28 6.72 6.66
C ARG A 96 1.27 7.61 5.43
N LYS A 97 2.20 8.53 5.35
CA LYS A 97 2.35 9.45 4.22
C LYS A 97 2.69 8.68 2.94
N THR A 98 3.62 7.74 3.02
CA THR A 98 4.02 6.89 1.90
C THR A 98 2.86 6.05 1.36
N TYR A 99 2.07 5.41 2.23
CA TYR A 99 0.94 4.58 1.79
C TYR A 99 -0.18 5.42 1.19
N ARG A 100 -0.44 6.60 1.73
CA ARG A 100 -1.39 7.55 1.14
C ARG A 100 -0.91 8.06 -0.21
N TRP A 101 0.38 8.34 -0.34
CA TRP A 101 0.97 8.71 -1.63
C TRP A 101 0.79 7.59 -2.67
N LEU A 102 1.04 6.31 -2.33
CA LEU A 102 0.78 5.17 -3.22
C LEU A 102 -0.69 5.10 -3.67
N ALA A 103 -1.62 5.28 -2.74
CA ALA A 103 -3.05 5.29 -3.05
C ALA A 103 -3.43 6.47 -3.97
N THR A 104 -2.86 7.66 -3.73
CA THR A 104 -3.05 8.83 -4.58
C THR A 104 -2.53 8.59 -6.00
N GLN A 105 -1.38 7.89 -6.16
CA GLN A 105 -0.91 7.50 -7.48
C GLN A 105 -1.93 6.60 -8.20
N ALA A 106 -2.53 5.64 -7.50
CA ALA A 106 -3.57 4.79 -8.06
C ALA A 106 -4.83 5.59 -8.45
N GLU A 107 -5.29 6.49 -7.59
CA GLU A 107 -6.44 7.36 -7.83
C GLU A 107 -6.22 8.27 -9.06
N ASN A 108 -5.02 8.84 -9.21
CA ASN A 108 -4.65 9.66 -10.37
C ASN A 108 -4.67 8.87 -11.69
N GLU A 109 -4.46 7.57 -11.66
CA GLU A 109 -4.60 6.65 -12.82
C GLU A 109 -6.04 6.16 -13.01
N GLY A 110 -7.00 6.65 -12.24
CA GLY A 110 -8.42 6.34 -12.40
C GLY A 110 -8.93 5.16 -11.58
N VAL A 111 -8.20 4.75 -10.54
CA VAL A 111 -8.71 3.75 -9.58
C VAL A 111 -9.79 4.38 -8.70
N ASP A 112 -10.95 3.74 -8.61
CA ASP A 112 -11.98 4.10 -7.65
C ASP A 112 -11.64 3.50 -6.28
N ILE A 113 -11.43 4.35 -5.26
CA ILE A 113 -11.08 3.93 -3.90
C ILE A 113 -12.30 4.00 -3.00
N PHE A 114 -12.66 2.86 -2.40
CA PHE A 114 -13.75 2.74 -1.43
C PHE A 114 -13.19 2.44 -0.05
N VAL A 115 -13.28 3.39 0.86
CA VAL A 115 -12.93 3.20 2.27
C VAL A 115 -14.18 2.84 3.09
N LYS A 116 -14.01 2.47 4.37
CA LYS A 116 -15.10 2.03 5.26
C LYS A 116 -15.93 0.88 4.67
N THR A 117 -15.32 0.05 3.85
CA THR A 117 -16.02 -1.03 3.15
C THR A 117 -15.35 -2.35 3.47
N ASN A 118 -15.99 -3.15 4.30
CA ASN A 118 -15.47 -4.45 4.70
C ASN A 118 -15.99 -5.55 3.75
N ILE A 119 -15.09 -6.16 3.00
CA ILE A 119 -15.43 -7.33 2.17
C ILE A 119 -15.50 -8.56 3.08
N ASN A 120 -16.65 -9.20 3.09
CA ASN A 120 -16.95 -10.35 3.95
C ASN A 120 -17.33 -11.61 3.18
N ASN A 121 -17.52 -11.51 1.86
CA ASN A 121 -17.88 -12.66 1.04
C ASN A 121 -17.47 -12.48 -0.43
N VAL A 122 -17.41 -13.59 -1.15
CA VAL A 122 -17.24 -13.63 -2.61
C VAL A 122 -18.57 -14.03 -3.28
N ILE A 123 -18.80 -13.49 -4.47
CA ILE A 123 -19.94 -13.86 -5.31
C ILE A 123 -19.46 -14.91 -6.31
N LYS A 124 -20.22 -16.02 -6.43
CA LYS A 124 -19.91 -17.11 -7.35
C LYS A 124 -21.03 -17.27 -8.37
N ASN A 125 -20.67 -17.65 -9.59
CA ASN A 125 -21.62 -18.06 -10.61
C ASN A 125 -22.09 -19.52 -10.38
N ASN A 126 -22.98 -20.01 -11.24
CA ASN A 126 -23.51 -21.37 -11.17
C ASN A 126 -22.44 -22.47 -11.35
N ASN A 127 -21.30 -22.14 -11.94
CA ASN A 127 -20.16 -23.04 -12.15
C ASN A 127 -19.17 -23.04 -10.99
N GLY A 128 -19.37 -22.14 -9.98
CA GLY A 128 -18.49 -21.97 -8.83
C GLY A 128 -17.36 -20.97 -9.04
N ASP A 129 -17.26 -20.31 -10.21
CA ASP A 129 -16.24 -19.28 -10.47
C ASP A 129 -16.55 -18.02 -9.68
N ILE A 130 -15.51 -17.39 -9.17
CA ILE A 130 -15.63 -16.10 -8.46
C ILE A 130 -15.83 -15.00 -9.49
N ILE A 131 -16.96 -14.31 -9.40
CA ILE A 131 -17.37 -13.23 -10.31
C ILE A 131 -17.47 -11.88 -9.63
N GLY A 132 -17.20 -11.81 -8.33
CA GLY A 132 -17.24 -10.56 -7.58
C GLY A 132 -17.04 -10.75 -6.10
N VAL A 133 -17.17 -9.64 -5.37
CA VAL A 133 -17.08 -9.58 -3.90
C VAL A 133 -18.30 -8.87 -3.35
N LYS A 134 -18.63 -9.16 -2.09
CA LYS A 134 -19.71 -8.53 -1.35
C LYS A 134 -19.18 -7.98 -0.02
N GLY A 135 -19.56 -6.76 0.29
CA GLY A 135 -19.17 -6.08 1.50
C GLY A 135 -20.25 -5.18 2.09
N THR A 136 -19.94 -4.62 3.23
CA THR A 136 -20.76 -3.65 3.99
C THR A 136 -19.91 -2.49 4.44
#